data_840d1c6362a0e1ec3eba3ac26063b494
#
_entry.id   840d1c6362a0e1ec3eba3ac26063b494
#
_cell.length_a   1.000
_cell.length_b   1.000
_cell.length_c   1.000
_cell.angle_alpha   90.00
_cell.angle_beta   90.00
_cell.angle_gamma   90.00
#
_symmetry.space_group_name_H-M   'P 1'
#
loop_
_entity.id
_entity.type
_entity.pdbx_description
1 polymer ?
#
loop_
_entity_poly.entity_id
_entity_poly.type
_entity_poly.pdbx_seq_one_letter_code
_entity_poly.pdbx_strand_id
1 'polypeptide(L)'
;REKNTFRRGGPSRRGDDFRRTEPLRQTEAESTGSGVAGRNAVLELLNSGRSVDKIYIQTGAREGSVTVIVAEAAKRGVPAVDADRRKLDMLCGGVAHQGVAALASEVEYVGLADILRIAEERGEAPFIVVADSINDPHNLGALIRSACCAGAHGIVIPKRRAVQVTPAVIKSSAGAVEHIAVARVSNLAAAIDELKEKNVWIYAVEADGEPYYDKDFSTGGCAFVLGSEGEGVSRLLRDKADFIVAIPMYGGVGSLNVSAAASVVIFEAARQRHK
;
A
#
# COMPACT_ATOMS: atom_id res chain seq x y z
N ARG A 1 -24.36 80.92 9.70
CA ARG A 1 -25.10 81.11 8.41
C ARG A 1 -25.42 79.74 7.88
N GLU A 2 -26.56 79.35 8.16
CA GLU A 2 -27.82 79.22 7.40
C GLU A 2 -27.88 77.86 6.74
N LYS A 3 -28.74 76.95 7.30
CA LYS A 3 -30.16 76.72 6.98
C LYS A 3 -30.40 76.30 5.54
N ASN A 4 -30.90 75.09 5.29
CA ASN A 4 -32.34 74.81 5.14
C ASN A 4 -32.50 73.28 4.81
N THR A 5 -33.18 72.54 5.61
CA THR A 5 -34.52 71.93 5.50
C THR A 5 -35.11 71.89 4.06
N PHE A 6 -35.47 70.68 3.60
CA PHE A 6 -36.85 70.39 3.21
C PHE A 6 -37.17 68.93 3.03
N ARG A 7 -38.28 68.58 3.43
CA ARG A 7 -39.09 67.41 3.71
C ARG A 7 -39.66 66.74 2.43
N ARG A 8 -40.03 65.48 2.65
CA ARG A 8 -41.22 64.76 2.17
C ARG A 8 -41.17 63.96 0.88
N GLY A 9 -41.57 62.69 1.07
CA GLY A 9 -42.39 61.98 0.12
C GLY A 9 -42.12 60.48 0.10
N GLY A 10 -42.77 59.68 0.95
CA GLY A 10 -43.06 58.29 0.54
C GLY A 10 -44.41 58.32 -0.22
N PRO A 11 -44.96 57.21 -0.67
CA PRO A 11 -44.84 55.85 -0.25
C PRO A 11 -44.87 54.79 -1.41
N SER A 12 -44.90 53.56 -1.03
CA SER A 12 -45.66 52.43 -1.60
C SER A 12 -44.86 51.27 -2.20
N ARG A 13 -44.85 50.21 -1.41
CA ARG A 13 -45.33 48.86 -1.69
C ARG A 13 -45.09 48.30 -3.10
N ARG A 14 -44.24 47.29 -3.22
CA ARG A 14 -44.70 45.97 -3.68
C ARG A 14 -43.62 44.93 -3.31
N GLY A 15 -44.03 43.88 -2.62
CA GLY A 15 -43.24 42.75 -2.29
C GLY A 15 -42.93 41.95 -3.53
N ASP A 16 -41.72 41.44 -3.57
CA ASP A 16 -41.36 40.28 -4.36
C ASP A 16 -40.74 39.28 -3.41
N ASP A 17 -41.54 38.26 -3.20
CA ASP A 17 -41.28 37.06 -2.44
C ASP A 17 -40.22 36.23 -3.19
N PHE A 18 -38.94 36.56 -3.03
CA PHE A 18 -37.87 35.68 -3.44
C PHE A 18 -37.78 34.55 -2.41
N ARG A 19 -38.52 33.47 -2.68
CA ARG A 19 -38.29 32.18 -2.06
C ARG A 19 -36.80 31.82 -2.28
N ARG A 20 -36.01 32.01 -1.23
CA ARG A 20 -34.72 31.36 -1.09
C ARG A 20 -34.99 29.86 -1.11
N THR A 21 -34.75 29.24 -2.25
CA THR A 21 -34.53 27.79 -2.32
C THR A 21 -33.21 27.51 -1.57
N GLU A 22 -33.34 27.00 -0.36
CA GLU A 22 -32.20 26.40 0.34
C GLU A 22 -31.62 25.33 -0.57
N PRO A 23 -30.28 25.30 -0.78
CA PRO A 23 -29.67 24.15 -1.42
C PRO A 23 -29.84 22.96 -0.48
N LEU A 24 -30.47 21.89 -0.97
CA LEU A 24 -30.53 20.60 -0.34
C LEU A 24 -29.13 20.22 0.13
N ARG A 25 -28.88 20.31 1.41
CA ARG A 25 -27.75 19.65 2.07
C ARG A 25 -27.93 18.15 1.85
N GLN A 26 -27.30 17.62 0.82
CA GLN A 26 -26.98 16.21 0.77
C GLN A 26 -25.95 15.97 1.87
N THR A 27 -26.43 15.47 3.00
CA THR A 27 -25.59 14.81 4.00
C THR A 27 -25.11 13.50 3.37
N GLU A 28 -24.05 13.57 2.53
CA GLU A 28 -23.22 12.42 2.26
C GLU A 28 -22.59 12.09 3.61
N ALA A 29 -23.03 10.98 4.22
CA ALA A 29 -22.32 10.37 5.32
C ALA A 29 -20.87 10.18 4.82
N GLU A 30 -19.92 10.85 5.48
CA GLU A 30 -18.49 10.67 5.20
C GLU A 30 -18.20 9.17 5.36
N SER A 31 -17.99 8.48 4.23
CA SER A 31 -17.55 7.09 4.25
C SER A 31 -16.14 7.07 4.83
N THR A 32 -15.96 6.40 5.93
CA THR A 32 -14.68 6.22 6.64
C THR A 32 -13.69 5.31 5.88
N GLY A 33 -13.96 4.97 4.62
CA GLY A 33 -13.14 4.10 3.80
C GLY A 33 -12.01 4.81 3.06
N SER A 34 -10.91 4.13 2.85
CA SER A 34 -9.80 4.60 2.00
C SER A 34 -10.07 4.28 0.52
N GLY A 35 -9.75 5.24 -0.37
CA GLY A 35 -9.89 5.06 -1.80
C GLY A 35 -8.80 4.14 -2.37
N VAL A 36 -9.20 3.03 -3.00
CA VAL A 36 -8.30 2.14 -3.75
C VAL A 36 -8.39 2.48 -5.22
N ALA A 37 -7.25 2.85 -5.85
CA ALA A 37 -7.17 3.36 -7.20
C ALA A 37 -6.59 2.35 -8.18
N GLY A 38 -7.24 2.18 -9.33
CA GLY A 38 -6.71 1.42 -10.47
C GLY A 38 -7.29 0.02 -10.62
N ARG A 39 -7.30 -0.45 -11.87
CA ARG A 39 -8.04 -1.66 -12.27
C ARG A 39 -7.57 -2.93 -11.57
N ASN A 40 -6.26 -3.15 -11.54
CA ASN A 40 -5.70 -4.35 -10.89
C ASN A 40 -5.90 -4.31 -9.38
N ALA A 41 -5.62 -3.16 -8.73
CA ALA A 41 -5.79 -3.03 -7.29
C ALA A 41 -7.25 -3.25 -6.84
N VAL A 42 -8.22 -2.73 -7.60
CA VAL A 42 -9.66 -2.94 -7.32
C VAL A 42 -10.08 -4.39 -7.57
N LEU A 43 -9.53 -5.05 -8.59
CA LEU A 43 -9.83 -6.46 -8.84
C LEU A 43 -9.26 -7.36 -7.72
N GLU A 44 -8.01 -7.13 -7.31
CA GLU A 44 -7.39 -7.88 -6.21
C GLU A 44 -8.08 -7.60 -4.88
N LEU A 45 -8.48 -6.35 -4.62
CA LEU A 45 -9.32 -6.00 -3.47
C LEU A 45 -10.62 -6.80 -3.44
N LEU A 46 -11.32 -6.92 -4.57
CA LEU A 46 -12.50 -7.77 -4.65
C LEU A 46 -12.16 -9.24 -4.35
N ASN A 47 -11.01 -9.73 -4.81
CA ASN A 47 -10.59 -11.12 -4.61
C ASN A 47 -10.10 -11.42 -3.18
N SER A 48 -9.64 -10.43 -2.42
CA SER A 48 -9.08 -10.62 -1.08
C SER A 48 -10.11 -10.92 0.01
N GLY A 49 -11.38 -10.59 -0.23
CA GLY A 49 -12.43 -10.71 0.80
C GLY A 49 -12.51 -9.51 1.76
N ARG A 50 -11.67 -8.48 1.61
CA ARG A 50 -11.77 -7.23 2.37
C ARG A 50 -13.10 -6.53 2.05
N SER A 51 -13.70 -5.88 3.06
CA SER A 51 -14.96 -5.18 2.90
C SER A 51 -14.85 -4.02 1.92
N VAL A 52 -15.70 -4.02 0.90
CA VAL A 52 -15.79 -2.97 -0.12
C VAL A 52 -17.18 -2.36 -0.08
N ASP A 53 -17.26 -1.07 0.20
CA ASP A 53 -18.53 -0.36 0.31
C ASP A 53 -19.12 -0.07 -1.07
N LYS A 54 -18.28 0.38 -2.01
CA LYS A 54 -18.73 0.82 -3.33
C LYS A 54 -17.58 0.91 -4.33
N ILE A 55 -17.88 0.62 -5.60
CA ILE A 55 -16.96 0.85 -6.72
C ILE A 55 -17.48 2.01 -7.55
N TYR A 56 -16.58 2.92 -7.91
CA TYR A 56 -16.82 4.03 -8.80
C TYR A 56 -16.15 3.78 -10.15
N ILE A 57 -16.93 3.93 -11.22
CA ILE A 57 -16.48 3.72 -12.59
C ILE A 57 -16.61 5.03 -13.33
N GLN A 58 -15.58 5.44 -14.03
CA GLN A 58 -15.64 6.64 -14.87
C GLN A 58 -16.70 6.45 -15.95
N THR A 59 -17.59 7.43 -16.10
CA THR A 59 -18.65 7.42 -17.12
C THR A 59 -18.04 7.16 -18.49
N GLY A 60 -18.57 6.18 -19.19
CA GLY A 60 -18.10 5.72 -20.52
C GLY A 60 -16.91 4.76 -20.50
N ALA A 61 -16.34 4.39 -19.34
CA ALA A 61 -15.17 3.53 -19.27
C ALA A 61 -15.49 2.03 -19.02
N ARG A 62 -16.70 1.57 -19.29
CA ARG A 62 -17.15 0.19 -19.05
C ARG A 62 -16.66 -0.80 -20.12
N GLU A 63 -15.36 -0.77 -20.45
CA GLU A 63 -14.76 -1.63 -21.47
C GLU A 63 -13.55 -2.40 -20.93
N GLY A 64 -13.20 -3.50 -21.55
CA GLY A 64 -12.05 -4.32 -21.23
C GLY A 64 -12.08 -4.85 -19.79
N SER A 65 -11.00 -4.66 -19.02
CA SER A 65 -10.89 -5.14 -17.64
C SER A 65 -11.90 -4.54 -16.68
N VAL A 66 -12.53 -3.40 -17.00
CA VAL A 66 -13.59 -2.80 -16.16
C VAL A 66 -14.84 -3.67 -16.17
N THR A 67 -15.16 -4.33 -17.29
CA THR A 67 -16.28 -5.29 -17.36
C THR A 67 -16.10 -6.45 -16.40
N VAL A 68 -14.86 -6.95 -16.25
CA VAL A 68 -14.52 -8.00 -15.28
C VAL A 68 -14.73 -7.54 -13.85
N ILE A 69 -14.29 -6.32 -13.53
CA ILE A 69 -14.47 -5.72 -12.20
C ILE A 69 -15.97 -5.57 -11.87
N VAL A 70 -16.78 -5.09 -12.81
CA VAL A 70 -18.24 -4.97 -12.62
C VAL A 70 -18.89 -6.32 -12.38
N ALA A 71 -18.51 -7.33 -13.15
CA ALA A 71 -19.03 -8.69 -12.98
C ALA A 71 -18.64 -9.28 -11.61
N GLU A 72 -17.39 -9.07 -11.18
CA GLU A 72 -16.93 -9.57 -9.89
C GLU A 72 -17.59 -8.81 -8.72
N ALA A 73 -17.76 -7.49 -8.85
CA ALA A 73 -18.49 -6.68 -7.88
C ALA A 73 -19.95 -7.18 -7.73
N ALA A 74 -20.62 -7.45 -8.85
CA ALA A 74 -22.00 -7.96 -8.84
C ALA A 74 -22.12 -9.30 -8.14
N LYS A 75 -21.18 -10.23 -8.35
CA LYS A 75 -21.16 -11.54 -7.65
C LYS A 75 -21.06 -11.38 -6.13
N ARG A 76 -20.40 -10.32 -5.67
CA ARG A 76 -20.17 -10.04 -4.25
C ARG A 76 -21.20 -9.08 -3.64
N GLY A 77 -22.17 -8.64 -4.43
CA GLY A 77 -23.17 -7.67 -3.99
C GLY A 77 -22.63 -6.26 -3.75
N VAL A 78 -21.45 -5.93 -4.31
CA VAL A 78 -20.84 -4.61 -4.18
C VAL A 78 -21.41 -3.67 -5.23
N PRO A 79 -21.98 -2.50 -4.86
CA PRO A 79 -22.52 -1.55 -5.80
C PRO A 79 -21.44 -0.95 -6.71
N ALA A 80 -21.65 -0.97 -8.02
CA ALA A 80 -20.81 -0.31 -9.00
C ALA A 80 -21.58 0.86 -9.65
N VAL A 81 -21.12 2.09 -9.40
CA VAL A 81 -21.80 3.33 -9.82
C VAL A 81 -20.92 4.13 -10.78
N ASP A 82 -21.57 4.81 -11.73
CA ASP A 82 -20.86 5.73 -12.61
C ASP A 82 -20.52 7.02 -11.87
N ALA A 83 -19.34 7.54 -12.13
CA ALA A 83 -18.86 8.79 -11.56
C ALA A 83 -18.06 9.58 -12.60
N ASP A 84 -17.99 10.88 -12.44
CA ASP A 84 -17.12 11.72 -13.24
C ASP A 84 -15.65 11.58 -12.82
N ARG A 85 -14.73 12.06 -13.66
CA ARG A 85 -13.30 11.98 -13.40
C ARG A 85 -12.90 12.74 -12.12
N ARG A 86 -13.54 13.88 -11.83
CA ARG A 86 -13.24 14.70 -10.64
C ARG A 86 -13.54 13.96 -9.34
N LYS A 87 -14.67 13.23 -9.30
CA LYS A 87 -15.03 12.39 -8.14
C LYS A 87 -13.99 11.29 -7.93
N LEU A 88 -13.54 10.65 -9.00
CA LEU A 88 -12.49 9.63 -8.93
C LEU A 88 -11.14 10.20 -8.47
N ASP A 89 -10.71 11.33 -9.04
CA ASP A 89 -9.48 12.03 -8.64
C ASP A 89 -9.50 12.39 -7.13
N MET A 90 -10.64 12.87 -6.64
CA MET A 90 -10.84 13.22 -5.23
C MET A 90 -10.77 11.97 -4.33
N LEU A 91 -11.45 10.89 -4.68
CA LEU A 91 -11.44 9.63 -3.92
C LEU A 91 -10.06 8.99 -3.86
N CYS A 92 -9.27 9.15 -4.91
CA CYS A 92 -7.94 8.55 -5.03
C CYS A 92 -6.81 9.46 -4.54
N GLY A 93 -7.10 10.68 -4.05
CA GLY A 93 -6.09 11.62 -3.59
C GLY A 93 -5.05 11.97 -4.66
N GLY A 94 -5.45 12.06 -5.94
CA GLY A 94 -4.57 12.33 -7.09
C GLY A 94 -3.81 11.10 -7.62
N VAL A 95 -3.97 9.93 -7.03
CA VAL A 95 -3.41 8.69 -7.56
C VAL A 95 -4.15 8.30 -8.85
N ALA A 96 -3.42 7.97 -9.92
CA ALA A 96 -4.01 7.64 -11.21
C ALA A 96 -4.94 6.42 -11.12
N HIS A 97 -6.26 6.62 -11.28
CA HIS A 97 -7.31 5.64 -11.04
C HIS A 97 -7.64 4.75 -12.26
N GLN A 98 -7.16 5.06 -13.46
CA GLN A 98 -7.43 4.29 -14.69
C GLN A 98 -8.93 4.08 -14.99
N GLY A 99 -9.78 5.02 -14.55
CA GLY A 99 -11.23 4.96 -14.70
C GLY A 99 -11.97 4.13 -13.65
N VAL A 100 -11.29 3.62 -12.61
CA VAL A 100 -11.91 2.83 -11.54
C VAL A 100 -11.32 3.18 -10.17
N ALA A 101 -12.20 3.34 -9.20
CA ALA A 101 -11.83 3.48 -7.78
C ALA A 101 -12.81 2.68 -6.90
N ALA A 102 -12.35 2.18 -5.78
CA ALA A 102 -13.21 1.55 -4.77
C ALA A 102 -13.07 2.27 -3.42
N LEU A 103 -14.15 2.34 -2.66
CA LEU A 103 -14.12 2.64 -1.24
C LEU A 103 -14.14 1.31 -0.48
N ALA A 104 -13.15 1.12 0.39
CA ALA A 104 -13.00 -0.09 1.17
C ALA A 104 -12.53 0.24 2.59
N SER A 105 -12.67 -0.72 3.51
CA SER A 105 -12.05 -0.63 4.83
C SER A 105 -10.54 -0.39 4.69
N GLU A 106 -9.90 0.16 5.72
CA GLU A 106 -8.45 0.29 5.72
C GLU A 106 -7.77 -1.08 5.68
N VAL A 107 -6.53 -1.12 5.17
CA VAL A 107 -5.70 -2.33 5.22
C VAL A 107 -5.38 -2.64 6.68
N GLU A 108 -5.72 -3.84 7.12
CA GLU A 108 -5.42 -4.28 8.47
C GLU A 108 -3.95 -4.66 8.58
N TYR A 109 -3.29 -4.08 9.59
CA TYR A 109 -1.93 -4.48 9.95
C TYR A 109 -1.99 -5.60 10.98
N VAL A 110 -1.10 -6.55 10.81
CA VAL A 110 -0.96 -7.69 11.74
C VAL A 110 0.23 -7.48 12.70
N GLY A 111 0.38 -8.38 13.67
CA GLY A 111 1.58 -8.51 14.48
C GLY A 111 2.63 -9.41 13.82
N LEU A 112 3.88 -9.34 14.30
CA LEU A 112 4.94 -10.23 13.83
C LEU A 112 4.60 -11.72 14.08
N ALA A 113 3.99 -12.02 15.22
CA ALA A 113 3.52 -13.36 15.57
C ALA A 113 2.50 -13.93 14.56
N ASP A 114 1.68 -13.08 13.95
CA ASP A 114 0.71 -13.52 12.93
C ASP A 114 1.43 -13.98 11.66
N ILE A 115 2.51 -13.30 11.24
CA ILE A 115 3.31 -13.74 10.09
C ILE A 115 3.96 -15.11 10.38
N LEU A 116 4.48 -15.30 11.58
CA LEU A 116 5.07 -16.58 11.98
C LEU A 116 4.02 -17.70 12.02
N ARG A 117 2.81 -17.40 12.50
CA ARG A 117 1.68 -18.33 12.51
C ARG A 117 1.26 -18.73 11.08
N ILE A 118 1.24 -17.80 10.12
CA ILE A 118 0.97 -18.11 8.71
C ILE A 118 1.97 -19.12 8.17
N ALA A 119 3.27 -18.99 8.49
CA ALA A 119 4.28 -19.95 8.08
C ALA A 119 4.04 -21.33 8.71
N GLU A 120 3.72 -21.37 10.00
CA GLU A 120 3.40 -22.60 10.72
C GLU A 120 2.16 -23.31 10.15
N GLU A 121 1.07 -22.56 9.89
CA GLU A 121 -0.16 -23.07 9.28
C GLU A 121 0.06 -23.65 7.88
N ARG A 122 1.03 -23.11 7.12
CA ARG A 122 1.45 -23.66 5.82
C ARG A 122 2.41 -24.84 5.92
N GLY A 123 2.92 -25.14 7.12
CA GLY A 123 3.96 -26.15 7.31
C GLY A 123 5.30 -25.74 6.68
N GLU A 124 5.55 -24.47 6.54
CA GLU A 124 6.73 -23.90 5.88
C GLU A 124 7.64 -23.19 6.89
N ALA A 125 8.95 -23.19 6.63
CA ALA A 125 9.86 -22.35 7.39
C ALA A 125 9.59 -20.87 7.08
N PRO A 126 9.64 -19.93 8.06
CA PRO A 126 9.34 -18.53 7.84
C PRO A 126 10.15 -17.90 6.69
N PHE A 127 9.47 -17.16 5.80
CA PHE A 127 10.08 -16.38 4.74
C PHE A 127 9.53 -14.97 4.84
N ILE A 128 10.35 -14.01 5.27
CA ILE A 128 9.91 -12.69 5.70
C ILE A 128 10.76 -11.61 5.03
N VAL A 129 10.14 -10.46 4.76
CA VAL A 129 10.84 -9.27 4.25
C VAL A 129 10.73 -8.17 5.29
N VAL A 130 11.83 -7.50 5.61
CA VAL A 130 11.89 -6.39 6.55
C VAL A 130 12.30 -5.13 5.80
N ALA A 131 11.43 -4.12 5.77
CA ALA A 131 11.68 -2.86 5.10
C ALA A 131 12.17 -1.81 6.12
N ASP A 132 13.44 -1.45 6.06
CA ASP A 132 14.06 -0.46 6.93
C ASP A 132 14.07 0.92 6.25
N SER A 133 13.31 1.87 6.82
CA SER A 133 13.32 3.28 6.40
C SER A 133 12.99 3.53 4.91
N ILE A 134 12.17 2.67 4.30
CA ILE A 134 11.69 2.86 2.92
C ILE A 134 10.61 3.96 2.93
N ASN A 135 10.88 5.09 2.28
CA ASN A 135 10.02 6.28 2.30
C ASN A 135 9.22 6.49 1.02
N ASP A 136 9.66 5.90 -0.11
CA ASP A 136 8.94 5.98 -1.37
C ASP A 136 7.82 4.93 -1.45
N PRO A 137 6.55 5.34 -1.65
CA PRO A 137 5.43 4.42 -1.80
C PRO A 137 5.55 3.50 -3.02
N HIS A 138 6.26 3.91 -4.08
CA HIS A 138 6.49 3.04 -5.24
C HIS A 138 7.44 1.90 -4.90
N ASN A 139 8.51 2.18 -4.15
CA ASN A 139 9.45 1.17 -3.69
C ASN A 139 8.80 0.18 -2.71
N LEU A 140 8.04 0.68 -1.72
CA LEU A 140 7.33 -0.21 -0.79
C LEU A 140 6.31 -1.07 -1.53
N GLY A 141 5.53 -0.50 -2.45
CA GLY A 141 4.54 -1.26 -3.22
C GLY A 141 5.18 -2.33 -4.11
N ALA A 142 6.29 -2.02 -4.79
CA ALA A 142 7.05 -2.99 -5.58
C ALA A 142 7.65 -4.09 -4.70
N LEU A 143 8.16 -3.74 -3.52
CA LEU A 143 8.69 -4.69 -2.53
C LEU A 143 7.59 -5.66 -2.03
N ILE A 144 6.42 -5.13 -1.66
CA ILE A 144 5.25 -5.94 -1.26
C ILE A 144 4.86 -6.90 -2.39
N ARG A 145 4.83 -6.41 -3.63
CA ARG A 145 4.50 -7.23 -4.79
C ARG A 145 5.50 -8.37 -4.99
N SER A 146 6.79 -8.07 -4.94
CA SER A 146 7.85 -9.07 -5.09
C SER A 146 7.80 -10.11 -3.98
N ALA A 147 7.61 -9.69 -2.72
CA ALA A 147 7.47 -10.59 -1.58
C ALA A 147 6.25 -11.52 -1.72
N CYS A 148 5.10 -10.95 -2.10
CA CYS A 148 3.88 -11.72 -2.35
C CYS A 148 4.06 -12.74 -3.48
N CYS A 149 4.59 -12.33 -4.63
CA CYS A 149 4.81 -13.20 -5.79
C CYS A 149 5.86 -14.30 -5.53
N ALA A 150 6.80 -14.06 -4.62
CA ALA A 150 7.82 -15.04 -4.22
C ALA A 150 7.34 -16.01 -3.13
N GLY A 151 6.12 -15.85 -2.62
CA GLY A 151 5.55 -16.71 -1.58
C GLY A 151 6.01 -16.36 -0.16
N ALA A 152 6.51 -15.15 0.08
CA ALA A 152 6.84 -14.72 1.43
C ALA A 152 5.58 -14.69 2.32
N HIS A 153 5.73 -15.02 3.60
CA HIS A 153 4.64 -15.07 4.57
C HIS A 153 4.20 -13.69 5.03
N GLY A 154 5.08 -12.71 4.94
CA GLY A 154 4.76 -11.35 5.31
C GLY A 154 5.89 -10.36 5.11
N ILE A 155 5.53 -9.09 5.24
CA ILE A 155 6.47 -7.97 5.24
C ILE A 155 6.35 -7.20 6.56
N VAL A 156 7.49 -6.79 7.12
CA VAL A 156 7.57 -6.02 8.36
C VAL A 156 7.99 -4.60 8.03
N ILE A 157 7.21 -3.62 8.46
CA ILE A 157 7.49 -2.19 8.30
C ILE A 157 7.51 -1.48 9.65
N PRO A 158 8.29 -0.40 9.84
CA PRO A 158 8.25 0.38 11.07
C PRO A 158 7.00 1.28 11.11
N LYS A 159 6.49 1.55 12.32
CA LYS A 159 5.37 2.49 12.53
C LYS A 159 5.71 3.93 12.20
N ARG A 160 6.99 4.31 12.24
CA ARG A 160 7.48 5.68 12.05
C ARG A 160 8.69 5.67 11.13
N ARG A 161 8.97 6.82 10.49
CA ARG A 161 10.14 7.04 9.60
C ARG A 161 10.17 6.11 8.39
N ALA A 162 8.98 5.71 7.92
CA ALA A 162 8.82 4.97 6.69
C ALA A 162 7.40 5.21 6.14
N VAL A 163 7.23 5.00 4.87
CA VAL A 163 5.90 5.06 4.24
C VAL A 163 5.02 3.93 4.78
N GLN A 164 3.77 4.24 5.02
CA GLN A 164 2.75 3.27 5.42
C GLN A 164 1.97 2.78 4.19
N VAL A 165 1.09 1.79 4.36
CA VAL A 165 0.23 1.33 3.26
C VAL A 165 -0.80 2.40 2.92
N THR A 166 -0.44 3.25 1.97
CA THR A 166 -1.27 4.33 1.42
C THR A 166 -1.94 3.87 0.12
N PRO A 167 -2.93 4.62 -0.42
CA PRO A 167 -3.48 4.32 -1.75
C PRO A 167 -2.43 4.22 -2.86
N ALA A 168 -1.33 4.99 -2.77
CA ALA A 168 -0.22 4.91 -3.70
C ALA A 168 0.55 3.57 -3.59
N VAL A 169 0.75 3.05 -2.37
CA VAL A 169 1.35 1.72 -2.12
C VAL A 169 0.44 0.61 -2.63
N ILE A 170 -0.87 0.68 -2.33
CA ILE A 170 -1.85 -0.30 -2.82
C ILE A 170 -1.82 -0.37 -4.34
N LYS A 171 -1.77 0.78 -5.00
CA LYS A 171 -1.69 0.84 -6.45
C LYS A 171 -0.36 0.32 -6.99
N SER A 172 0.78 0.74 -6.44
CA SER A 172 2.11 0.32 -6.93
C SER A 172 2.38 -1.15 -6.68
N SER A 173 1.78 -1.74 -5.63
CA SER A 173 1.77 -3.19 -5.41
C SER A 173 0.86 -3.95 -6.38
N ALA A 174 0.10 -3.25 -7.24
CA ALA A 174 -0.94 -3.82 -8.11
C ALA A 174 -1.98 -4.67 -7.35
N GLY A 175 -2.22 -4.35 -6.07
CA GLY A 175 -3.14 -5.08 -5.18
C GLY A 175 -2.51 -6.25 -4.42
N ALA A 176 -1.22 -6.54 -4.60
CA ALA A 176 -0.55 -7.63 -3.88
C ALA A 176 -0.62 -7.49 -2.36
N VAL A 177 -0.79 -6.27 -1.84
CA VAL A 177 -0.99 -6.00 -0.41
C VAL A 177 -2.21 -6.70 0.17
N GLU A 178 -3.17 -7.09 -0.66
CA GLU A 178 -4.37 -7.82 -0.25
C GLU A 178 -4.11 -9.32 0.04
N HIS A 179 -2.96 -9.82 -0.39
CA HIS A 179 -2.61 -11.25 -0.38
C HIS A 179 -1.39 -11.59 0.50
N ILE A 180 -0.78 -10.59 1.13
CA ILE A 180 0.37 -10.77 2.00
C ILE A 180 0.16 -10.04 3.32
N ALA A 181 0.56 -10.66 4.43
CA ALA A 181 0.48 -10.05 5.75
C ALA A 181 1.49 -8.89 5.87
N VAL A 182 1.03 -7.73 6.35
CA VAL A 182 1.88 -6.58 6.62
C VAL A 182 1.91 -6.32 8.12
N ALA A 183 3.04 -6.62 8.75
CA ALA A 183 3.25 -6.32 10.17
C ALA A 183 3.82 -4.92 10.35
N ARG A 184 3.24 -4.16 11.28
CA ARG A 184 3.68 -2.82 11.62
C ARG A 184 4.24 -2.77 13.03
N VAL A 185 5.57 -2.66 13.16
CA VAL A 185 6.28 -2.73 14.43
C VAL A 185 6.78 -1.36 14.92
N SER A 186 6.89 -1.18 16.23
CA SER A 186 7.43 0.05 16.82
C SER A 186 8.95 0.11 16.75
N ASN A 187 9.62 -1.06 16.75
CA ASN A 187 11.06 -1.21 16.77
C ASN A 187 11.48 -2.42 15.92
N LEU A 188 12.14 -2.16 14.79
CA LEU A 188 12.64 -3.21 13.90
C LEU A 188 13.74 -4.05 14.54
N ALA A 189 14.61 -3.45 15.39
CA ALA A 189 15.67 -4.20 16.05
C ALA A 189 15.09 -5.23 17.03
N ALA A 190 14.03 -4.88 17.76
CA ALA A 190 13.33 -5.84 18.63
C ALA A 190 12.63 -6.93 17.82
N ALA A 191 12.04 -6.57 16.66
CA ALA A 191 11.42 -7.55 15.75
C ALA A 191 12.45 -8.54 15.19
N ILE A 192 13.67 -8.08 14.88
CA ILE A 192 14.78 -8.95 14.47
C ILE A 192 15.17 -9.92 15.60
N ASP A 193 15.28 -9.41 16.85
CA ASP A 193 15.59 -10.27 17.98
C ASP A 193 14.53 -11.37 18.17
N GLU A 194 13.23 -11.00 18.07
CA GLU A 194 12.11 -11.95 18.14
C GLU A 194 12.18 -13.00 17.01
N LEU A 195 12.52 -12.60 15.78
CA LEU A 195 12.70 -13.52 14.66
C LEU A 195 13.85 -14.51 14.91
N LYS A 196 14.98 -14.04 15.45
CA LYS A 196 16.14 -14.87 15.79
C LYS A 196 15.80 -15.90 16.87
N GLU A 197 15.02 -15.53 17.88
CA GLU A 197 14.51 -16.46 18.90
C GLU A 197 13.62 -17.58 18.31
N LYS A 198 13.04 -17.32 17.13
CA LYS A 198 12.24 -18.30 16.35
C LYS A 198 13.06 -19.04 15.27
N ASN A 199 14.38 -19.01 15.36
CA ASN A 199 15.31 -19.65 14.42
C ASN A 199 15.14 -19.14 12.97
N VAL A 200 14.89 -17.85 12.80
CA VAL A 200 14.87 -17.17 11.50
C VAL A 200 16.22 -16.48 11.30
N TRP A 201 16.94 -16.85 10.26
CA TRP A 201 18.18 -16.23 9.85
C TRP A 201 17.94 -14.85 9.24
N ILE A 202 18.73 -13.87 9.64
CA ILE A 202 18.59 -12.48 9.22
C ILE A 202 19.67 -12.14 8.20
N TYR A 203 19.24 -11.76 7.00
CA TYR A 203 20.10 -11.37 5.87
C TYR A 203 19.93 -9.88 5.60
N ALA A 204 20.94 -9.07 5.90
CA ALA A 204 20.98 -7.67 5.47
C ALA A 204 21.47 -7.58 4.02
N VAL A 205 20.69 -6.94 3.15
CA VAL A 205 21.05 -6.79 1.73
C VAL A 205 21.79 -5.48 1.53
N GLU A 206 23.09 -5.57 1.31
CA GLU A 206 24.02 -4.44 1.21
C GLU A 206 25.03 -4.65 0.09
N ALA A 207 25.62 -3.55 -0.41
CA ALA A 207 26.55 -3.64 -1.56
C ALA A 207 27.90 -4.28 -1.21
N ASP A 208 28.31 -4.27 0.05
CA ASP A 208 29.60 -4.76 0.56
C ASP A 208 29.51 -6.14 1.23
N GLY A 209 28.40 -6.85 1.04
CA GLY A 209 28.18 -8.20 1.55
C GLY A 209 28.85 -9.28 0.69
N GLU A 210 28.66 -10.54 1.12
CA GLU A 210 29.00 -11.70 0.32
C GLU A 210 27.98 -11.93 -0.80
N PRO A 211 28.35 -12.53 -1.95
CA PRO A 211 27.40 -12.80 -3.01
C PRO A 211 26.18 -13.58 -2.51
N TYR A 212 24.98 -13.08 -2.78
CA TYR A 212 23.74 -13.67 -2.28
C TYR A 212 23.52 -15.11 -2.73
N TYR A 213 23.99 -15.47 -3.92
CA TYR A 213 23.83 -16.81 -4.48
C TYR A 213 24.76 -17.88 -3.84
N ASP A 214 25.72 -17.46 -3.00
CA ASP A 214 26.59 -18.36 -2.22
C ASP A 214 25.94 -18.75 -0.87
N LYS A 215 24.73 -18.25 -0.59
CA LYS A 215 23.97 -18.54 0.64
C LYS A 215 22.88 -19.56 0.40
N ASP A 216 22.65 -20.40 1.41
CA ASP A 216 21.52 -21.32 1.45
C ASP A 216 20.31 -20.65 2.14
N PHE A 217 19.24 -20.42 1.37
CA PHE A 217 17.97 -19.91 1.85
C PHE A 217 16.89 -20.98 1.96
N SER A 218 17.22 -22.23 1.63
CA SER A 218 16.29 -23.37 1.67
C SER A 218 16.16 -23.97 3.06
N THR A 219 17.22 -23.85 3.87
CA THR A 219 17.29 -24.47 5.20
C THR A 219 16.87 -23.50 6.28
N GLY A 220 15.72 -23.75 6.90
CA GLY A 220 15.20 -22.95 8.00
C GLY A 220 14.48 -21.65 7.57
N GLY A 221 14.13 -20.84 8.56
CA GLY A 221 13.51 -19.53 8.33
C GLY A 221 14.51 -18.49 7.83
N CYS A 222 14.08 -17.57 6.96
CA CYS A 222 14.90 -16.46 6.49
C CYS A 222 14.11 -15.14 6.48
N ALA A 223 14.79 -14.05 6.86
CA ALA A 223 14.27 -12.70 6.78
C ALA A 223 15.28 -11.79 6.09
N PHE A 224 14.86 -11.11 5.03
CA PHE A 224 15.68 -10.18 4.25
C PHE A 224 15.40 -8.75 4.68
N VAL A 225 16.43 -8.06 5.17
CA VAL A 225 16.37 -6.65 5.56
C VAL A 225 16.83 -5.80 4.40
N LEU A 226 15.94 -4.96 3.90
CA LEU A 226 16.18 -4.02 2.80
C LEU A 226 16.17 -2.61 3.37
N GLY A 227 17.22 -1.85 3.11
CA GLY A 227 17.40 -0.49 3.57
C GLY A 227 16.87 0.56 2.61
N SER A 228 16.95 1.84 3.01
CA SER A 228 16.57 2.97 2.16
C SER A 228 17.56 3.19 1.02
N GLU A 229 17.09 3.90 -0.04
CA GLU A 229 17.96 4.34 -1.11
C GLU A 229 18.99 5.36 -0.58
N GLY A 230 20.25 5.10 -0.81
CA GLY A 230 21.37 5.95 -0.43
C GLY A 230 22.00 5.62 0.93
N GLU A 231 21.21 5.36 1.97
CA GLU A 231 21.74 5.03 3.31
C GLU A 231 21.87 3.53 3.56
N GLY A 232 21.16 2.71 2.77
CA GLY A 232 21.13 1.26 2.98
C GLY A 232 20.39 0.84 4.23
N VAL A 233 20.74 -0.33 4.76
CA VAL A 233 20.23 -0.85 6.03
C VAL A 233 20.87 -0.09 7.20
N SER A 234 20.03 0.36 8.14
CA SER A 234 20.53 1.08 9.31
C SER A 234 21.57 0.26 10.07
N ARG A 235 22.59 0.95 10.60
CA ARG A 235 23.72 0.31 11.29
C ARG A 235 23.26 -0.69 12.36
N LEU A 236 22.27 -0.33 13.15
CA LEU A 236 21.77 -1.19 14.23
C LEU A 236 21.19 -2.51 13.67
N LEU A 237 20.44 -2.50 12.57
CA LEU A 237 19.89 -3.71 11.96
C LEU A 237 20.95 -4.51 11.25
N ARG A 238 21.92 -3.85 10.63
CA ARG A 238 23.08 -4.48 10.02
C ARG A 238 23.93 -5.22 11.07
N ASP A 239 24.19 -4.60 12.23
CA ASP A 239 24.97 -5.21 13.33
C ASP A 239 24.23 -6.41 13.96
N LYS A 240 22.90 -6.48 13.83
CA LYS A 240 22.05 -7.59 14.29
C LYS A 240 21.86 -8.69 13.25
N ALA A 241 22.16 -8.45 11.98
CA ALA A 241 22.03 -9.44 10.93
C ALA A 241 23.03 -10.59 11.13
N ASP A 242 22.62 -11.80 10.77
CA ASP A 242 23.50 -12.97 10.80
C ASP A 242 24.42 -13.00 9.59
N PHE A 243 23.92 -12.47 8.45
CA PHE A 243 24.65 -12.42 7.19
C PHE A 243 24.42 -11.06 6.51
N ILE A 244 25.48 -10.58 5.85
CA ILE A 244 25.40 -9.44 4.94
C ILE A 244 25.60 -9.99 3.55
N VAL A 245 24.58 -9.81 2.69
CA VAL A 245 24.57 -10.36 1.33
C VAL A 245 24.50 -9.25 0.30
N ALA A 246 25.21 -9.43 -0.80
CA ALA A 246 25.32 -8.47 -1.89
C ALA A 246 24.86 -9.07 -3.22
N ILE A 247 24.40 -8.18 -4.10
CA ILE A 247 24.24 -8.46 -5.53
C ILE A 247 25.50 -7.93 -6.22
N PRO A 248 26.39 -8.78 -6.76
CA PRO A 248 27.59 -8.33 -7.42
C PRO A 248 27.26 -7.43 -8.62
N MET A 249 27.86 -6.24 -8.65
CA MET A 249 27.72 -5.29 -9.75
C MET A 249 28.91 -5.41 -10.69
N TYR A 250 28.65 -5.65 -11.96
CA TYR A 250 29.70 -5.79 -13.00
C TYR A 250 29.78 -4.59 -13.95
N GLY A 251 28.92 -3.59 -13.74
CA GLY A 251 28.83 -2.40 -14.57
C GLY A 251 29.40 -1.17 -13.90
N GLY A 252 29.22 0.01 -14.53
CA GLY A 252 29.71 1.30 -14.04
C GLY A 252 28.84 1.93 -12.95
N VAL A 253 27.70 1.30 -12.57
CA VAL A 253 26.79 1.77 -11.51
C VAL A 253 26.89 0.80 -10.33
N GLY A 254 27.09 1.34 -9.13
CA GLY A 254 27.40 0.55 -7.92
C GLY A 254 26.20 0.00 -7.17
N SER A 255 24.96 0.34 -7.54
CA SER A 255 23.75 -0.13 -6.83
C SER A 255 22.53 -0.22 -7.74
N LEU A 256 21.57 -1.03 -7.37
CA LEU A 256 20.23 -1.11 -7.94
C LEU A 256 19.25 -0.28 -7.09
N ASN A 257 18.12 0.07 -7.69
CA ASN A 257 16.96 0.51 -6.92
C ASN A 257 16.59 -0.57 -5.89
N VAL A 258 16.18 -0.17 -4.68
CA VAL A 258 15.93 -1.08 -3.56
C VAL A 258 14.91 -2.17 -3.89
N SER A 259 13.84 -1.85 -4.61
CA SER A 259 12.83 -2.85 -4.97
C SER A 259 13.33 -3.84 -6.03
N ALA A 260 14.22 -3.41 -6.92
CA ALA A 260 14.89 -4.27 -7.88
C ALA A 260 15.88 -5.21 -7.17
N ALA A 261 16.73 -4.69 -6.28
CA ALA A 261 17.64 -5.48 -5.46
C ALA A 261 16.87 -6.53 -4.63
N ALA A 262 15.81 -6.09 -3.97
CA ALA A 262 14.93 -6.98 -3.22
C ALA A 262 14.40 -8.12 -4.08
N SER A 263 13.90 -7.82 -5.29
CA SER A 263 13.34 -8.84 -6.19
C SER A 263 14.38 -9.91 -6.54
N VAL A 264 15.62 -9.53 -6.82
CA VAL A 264 16.70 -10.48 -7.14
C VAL A 264 16.92 -11.47 -5.98
N VAL A 265 17.09 -10.96 -4.75
CA VAL A 265 17.42 -11.82 -3.60
C VAL A 265 16.22 -12.64 -3.15
N ILE A 266 15.01 -12.05 -3.12
CA ILE A 266 13.77 -12.71 -2.72
C ILE A 266 13.43 -13.86 -3.68
N PHE A 267 13.57 -13.66 -5.00
CA PHE A 267 13.29 -14.72 -5.97
C PHE A 267 14.37 -15.82 -6.00
N GLU A 268 15.61 -15.50 -5.65
CA GLU A 268 16.59 -16.56 -5.42
C GLU A 268 16.23 -17.44 -4.21
N ALA A 269 15.78 -16.80 -3.11
CA ALA A 269 15.29 -17.55 -1.97
C ALA A 269 14.07 -18.42 -2.34
N ALA A 270 13.10 -17.85 -3.09
CA ALA A 270 11.96 -18.62 -3.59
C ALA A 270 12.40 -19.80 -4.47
N ARG A 271 13.35 -19.60 -5.39
CA ARG A 271 13.90 -20.65 -6.25
C ARG A 271 14.52 -21.79 -5.45
N GLN A 272 15.25 -21.48 -4.37
CA GLN A 272 15.87 -22.49 -3.52
C GLN A 272 14.85 -23.27 -2.68
N ARG A 273 13.78 -22.60 -2.23
CA ARG A 273 12.74 -23.18 -1.35
C ARG A 273 11.72 -24.04 -2.09
N HIS A 274 11.56 -23.84 -3.40
CA HIS A 274 10.61 -24.59 -4.26
C HIS A 274 11.30 -25.58 -5.22
N LYS A 275 12.46 -26.10 -4.82
CA LYS A 275 13.17 -27.14 -5.55
C LYS A 275 12.60 -28.53 -5.31
#